data_cc45d1eba86695d2a86e23c4aebb0f25
#
_entry.id   cc45d1eba86695d2a86e23c4aebb0f25
#
_cell.length_a   1.000
_cell.length_b   1.000
_cell.length_c   1.000
_cell.angle_alpha   90.00
_cell.angle_beta   90.00
_cell.angle_gamma   90.00
#
_symmetry.space_group_name_H-M   'P 1'
#
loop_
_entity.id
_entity.type
_entity.pdbx_description
1 polymer ?
#
loop_
_entity_poly.entity_id
_entity_poly.type
_entity_poly.pdbx_seq_one_letter_code
_entity_poly.pdbx_strand_id
1 'polypeptide(L)'
;NIVNFDLRCLQKFCDRLNLVFKLGRNDENIIWRKAAQGNDRFYALVPGRVILDGIELMRTATYSFENFSLEHVSRQLLHRGKLVDDVDERGKEITDLFENNKPGLARYNLEDCRLVWDIFEKENLIAFAIERSSLTGLELDRYGGSVAAFDYLYLPRLHRKGFVAPALDQLESRGVSPGGYVMDSIPGIYDNVIVLDFKSLYPSIIRTFHIDPLGLIKGLEETDAIPGFDGGRFSREEALLPELIEKLWTARDQAKANSNAVLSQAIKLMMNSFYGVLGTLGCRFFDTRLVSSITKRGHEIMIASRDFIEQRDYQVIYGDTDSVFVLLGPECEGQVSEIGTKLAADLNLWWREQLAQSPGVNSYLEIEFETHYSKFLMPTVRGSDAGSKKRYAGLVRTGTGRDDYGLIFKGLESVRSDWSQLARHFQQVLYERVFLDQPYEEYVKEVVRDLLDEKFEDELVLRKRLRRKLVDYVKNVPPHVQAARKAEAIRAESGLPTLYDSGGWIEYLITVNGPEPRQYRQ
;
A
#
# COMPACT_ATOMS: atom_id res chain seq x y z
N ASN A 1 14.77 -8.64 8.67
CA ASN A 1 14.58 -9.70 7.66
C ASN A 1 15.12 -11.04 8.17
N ILE A 2 14.53 -11.49 9.28
CA ILE A 2 15.06 -12.62 10.06
C ILE A 2 15.04 -13.94 9.27
N VAL A 3 13.96 -14.23 8.52
CA VAL A 3 13.80 -15.52 7.83
C VAL A 3 14.71 -15.62 6.60
N ASN A 4 14.70 -14.60 5.74
CA ASN A 4 15.40 -14.67 4.46
C ASN A 4 16.89 -14.24 4.53
N PHE A 5 17.32 -13.66 5.64
CA PHE A 5 18.71 -13.23 5.84
C PHE A 5 19.33 -13.86 7.09
N ASP A 6 18.94 -13.44 8.29
CA ASP A 6 19.66 -13.78 9.52
C ASP A 6 19.72 -15.28 9.79
N LEU A 7 18.58 -15.95 9.83
CA LEU A 7 18.53 -17.41 10.09
C LEU A 7 19.20 -18.22 8.98
N ARG A 8 19.11 -17.76 7.73
CA ARG A 8 19.81 -18.45 6.62
C ARG A 8 21.30 -18.29 6.68
N CYS A 9 21.80 -17.12 7.07
CA CYS A 9 23.21 -16.92 7.31
C CYS A 9 23.71 -17.84 8.42
N LEU A 10 22.99 -17.87 9.56
CA LEU A 10 23.32 -18.76 10.67
C LEU A 10 23.30 -20.24 10.27
N GLN A 11 22.29 -20.69 9.52
CA GLN A 11 22.25 -22.07 9.00
C GLN A 11 23.49 -22.38 8.16
N LYS A 12 23.84 -21.52 7.19
CA LYS A 12 25.02 -21.71 6.36
C LYS A 12 26.33 -21.76 7.15
N PHE A 13 26.45 -20.94 8.21
CA PHE A 13 27.61 -20.97 9.07
C PHE A 13 27.68 -22.27 9.88
N CYS A 14 26.56 -22.72 10.43
CA CYS A 14 26.49 -24.00 11.13
C CYS A 14 26.86 -25.16 10.20
N ASP A 15 26.33 -25.17 8.97
CA ASP A 15 26.66 -26.20 7.98
C ASP A 15 28.17 -26.23 7.66
N ARG A 16 28.80 -25.06 7.50
CA ARG A 16 30.27 -24.95 7.25
C ARG A 16 31.13 -25.45 8.41
N LEU A 17 30.62 -25.27 9.63
CA LEU A 17 31.33 -25.67 10.85
C LEU A 17 30.94 -27.08 11.32
N ASN A 18 30.10 -27.79 10.57
CA ASN A 18 29.51 -29.08 10.96
C ASN A 18 28.76 -29.01 12.31
N LEU A 19 28.14 -27.87 12.60
CA LEU A 19 27.30 -27.68 13.77
C LEU A 19 25.84 -27.90 13.42
N VAL A 20 25.11 -28.53 14.33
CA VAL A 20 23.66 -28.72 14.16
C VAL A 20 22.95 -27.44 14.60
N PHE A 21 22.15 -26.82 13.70
CA PHE A 21 21.40 -25.62 13.99
C PHE A 21 20.03 -25.96 14.57
N LYS A 22 19.99 -26.17 15.89
CA LYS A 22 18.79 -26.51 16.65
C LYS A 22 18.19 -25.25 17.28
N LEU A 23 17.07 -24.79 16.75
CA LEU A 23 16.35 -23.62 17.26
C LEU A 23 14.97 -23.98 17.85
N GLY A 24 14.51 -25.20 17.62
CA GLY A 24 13.27 -25.72 18.18
C GLY A 24 13.30 -25.81 19.71
N ARG A 25 12.12 -25.87 20.34
CA ARG A 25 11.97 -25.81 21.80
C ARG A 25 12.54 -27.04 22.51
N ASN A 26 12.53 -28.18 21.83
CA ASN A 26 13.08 -29.47 22.29
C ASN A 26 14.34 -29.86 21.51
N ASP A 27 15.22 -28.90 21.22
CA ASP A 27 16.41 -29.12 20.39
C ASP A 27 16.12 -29.61 18.98
N GLU A 28 14.96 -29.27 18.43
CA GLU A 28 14.55 -29.64 17.09
C GLU A 28 15.15 -28.71 16.03
N ASN A 29 15.38 -29.24 14.84
CA ASN A 29 15.92 -28.51 13.71
C ASN A 29 14.89 -27.57 13.10
N ILE A 30 15.34 -26.51 12.43
CA ILE A 30 14.50 -25.68 11.57
C ILE A 30 14.08 -26.48 10.34
N ILE A 31 12.80 -26.44 10.01
CA ILE A 31 12.26 -27.00 8.77
C ILE A 31 12.11 -25.86 7.75
N TRP A 32 12.89 -25.94 6.68
CA TRP A 32 12.86 -24.95 5.60
C TRP A 32 11.91 -25.38 4.50
N ARG A 33 11.04 -24.44 4.08
CA ARG A 33 10.18 -24.62 2.91
C ARG A 33 10.45 -23.49 1.92
N LYS A 34 10.63 -23.83 0.65
CA LYS A 34 10.75 -22.86 -0.44
C LYS A 34 9.35 -22.52 -0.96
N ALA A 35 9.11 -21.25 -1.31
CA ALA A 35 7.86 -20.82 -1.93
C ALA A 35 7.68 -21.51 -3.30
N ALA A 36 6.45 -21.93 -3.61
CA ALA A 36 6.14 -22.76 -4.78
C ALA A 36 6.29 -22.06 -6.14
N GLN A 37 6.34 -20.73 -6.21
CA GLN A 37 6.45 -19.97 -7.46
C GLN A 37 7.56 -18.91 -7.40
N GLY A 38 8.57 -19.09 -8.26
CA GLY A 38 9.42 -18.03 -8.85
C GLY A 38 10.21 -17.07 -7.97
N ASN A 39 10.01 -17.05 -6.68
CA ASN A 39 10.72 -16.20 -5.74
C ASN A 39 11.66 -17.04 -4.88
N ASP A 40 12.90 -16.60 -4.70
CA ASP A 40 13.84 -17.20 -3.73
C ASP A 40 13.43 -16.90 -2.27
N ARG A 41 12.13 -16.98 -1.99
CA ARG A 41 11.54 -16.77 -0.68
C ARG A 41 11.46 -18.10 0.06
N PHE A 42 11.84 -18.07 1.34
CA PHE A 42 11.79 -19.22 2.22
C PHE A 42 10.87 -18.96 3.41
N TYR A 43 10.29 -20.02 3.90
CA TYR A 43 9.60 -20.09 5.16
C TYR A 43 10.42 -20.96 6.12
N ALA A 44 10.54 -20.53 7.37
CA ALA A 44 11.25 -21.25 8.41
C ALA A 44 10.23 -21.68 9.47
N LEU A 45 9.98 -22.96 9.58
CA LEU A 45 9.19 -23.54 10.65
C LEU A 45 10.12 -23.99 11.77
N VAL A 46 9.95 -23.41 12.95
CA VAL A 46 10.75 -23.74 14.14
C VAL A 46 9.81 -24.40 15.16
N PRO A 47 9.95 -25.72 15.40
CA PRO A 47 9.03 -26.42 16.29
C PRO A 47 8.97 -25.78 17.68
N GLY A 48 7.75 -25.50 18.15
CA GLY A 48 7.49 -24.87 19.44
C GLY A 48 7.85 -23.40 19.56
N ARG A 49 8.18 -22.72 18.45
CA ARG A 49 8.47 -21.28 18.38
C ARG A 49 7.84 -20.65 17.16
N VAL A 50 7.47 -19.39 17.26
CA VAL A 50 6.97 -18.57 16.16
C VAL A 50 8.03 -17.53 15.78
N ILE A 51 8.27 -17.37 14.49
CA ILE A 51 9.22 -16.38 13.97
C ILE A 51 8.45 -15.25 13.29
N LEU A 52 8.43 -14.09 13.92
CA LEU A 52 7.81 -12.91 13.34
C LEU A 52 8.86 -12.06 12.63
N ASP A 53 8.76 -11.95 11.29
CA ASP A 53 9.56 -11.02 10.51
C ASP A 53 8.93 -9.64 10.55
N GLY A 54 9.63 -8.66 11.17
CA GLY A 54 9.11 -7.31 11.36
C GLY A 54 8.76 -6.60 10.05
N ILE A 55 9.55 -6.79 8.98
CA ILE A 55 9.29 -6.17 7.66
C ILE A 55 7.99 -6.71 7.06
N GLU A 56 7.83 -8.02 7.07
CA GLU A 56 6.65 -8.67 6.51
C GLU A 56 5.39 -8.36 7.33
N LEU A 57 5.54 -8.31 8.66
CA LEU A 57 4.43 -7.98 9.55
C LEU A 57 3.95 -6.54 9.36
N MET A 58 4.87 -5.58 9.28
CA MET A 58 4.54 -4.18 9.01
C MET A 58 3.91 -3.99 7.62
N ARG A 59 4.41 -4.68 6.60
CA ARG A 59 3.77 -4.68 5.26
C ARG A 59 2.36 -5.26 5.30
N THR A 60 2.16 -6.32 6.06
CA THR A 60 0.82 -6.93 6.25
C THR A 60 -0.11 -5.96 7.00
N ALA A 61 0.41 -5.18 7.92
CA ALA A 61 -0.32 -4.11 8.62
C ALA A 61 -0.45 -2.81 7.80
N THR A 62 -0.06 -2.84 6.52
CA THR A 62 -0.14 -1.73 5.54
C THR A 62 0.74 -0.51 5.83
N TYR A 63 1.79 -0.66 6.63
CA TYR A 63 2.79 0.39 6.75
C TYR A 63 3.49 0.62 5.41
N SER A 64 3.68 1.89 5.07
CA SER A 64 4.38 2.31 3.87
C SER A 64 5.55 3.22 4.26
N PHE A 65 6.77 2.74 4.03
CA PHE A 65 8.00 3.49 4.22
C PHE A 65 8.76 3.60 2.90
N GLU A 66 9.56 4.61 2.74
CA GLU A 66 10.46 4.76 1.60
C GLU A 66 11.36 3.52 1.45
N ASN A 67 11.89 3.03 2.57
CA ASN A 67 12.54 1.74 2.68
C ASN A 67 12.28 1.11 4.06
N PHE A 68 12.37 -0.22 4.13
CA PHE A 68 12.16 -0.99 5.37
C PHE A 68 13.49 -1.34 6.06
N SER A 69 14.54 -0.53 5.91
CA SER A 69 15.75 -0.71 6.72
C SER A 69 15.47 -0.36 8.17
N LEU A 70 16.13 -1.03 9.10
CA LEU A 70 15.95 -0.77 10.54
C LEU A 70 16.29 0.69 10.87
N GLU A 71 17.33 1.26 10.25
CA GLU A 71 17.71 2.66 10.40
C GLU A 71 16.56 3.61 10.05
N HIS A 72 15.99 3.44 8.84
CA HIS A 72 14.94 4.33 8.35
C HIS A 72 13.66 4.21 9.19
N VAL A 73 13.23 2.98 9.46
CA VAL A 73 12.00 2.72 10.22
C VAL A 73 12.12 3.21 11.66
N SER A 74 13.27 2.97 12.32
CA SER A 74 13.47 3.42 13.70
C SER A 74 13.55 4.94 13.81
N ARG A 75 14.21 5.63 12.88
CA ARG A 75 14.21 7.10 12.85
C ARG A 75 12.79 7.66 12.69
N GLN A 76 12.00 7.10 11.79
CA GLN A 76 10.63 7.55 11.56
C GLN A 76 9.70 7.26 12.75
N LEU A 77 9.77 6.06 13.31
CA LEU A 77 8.86 5.67 14.38
C LEU A 77 9.38 6.04 15.77
N LEU A 78 10.65 5.86 16.06
CA LEU A 78 11.21 6.02 17.40
C LEU A 78 12.00 7.34 17.58
N HIS A 79 12.20 8.11 16.51
CA HIS A 79 13.06 9.30 16.48
C HIS A 79 14.50 9.04 16.92
N ARG A 80 14.96 7.81 16.77
CA ARG A 80 16.35 7.37 17.01
C ARG A 80 16.75 6.32 15.98
N GLY A 81 18.05 6.21 15.71
CA GLY A 81 18.61 5.29 14.72
C GLY A 81 19.65 4.34 15.32
N LYS A 82 20.37 3.67 14.45
CA LYS A 82 21.51 2.82 14.78
C LYS A 82 22.68 3.64 15.34
N LEU A 83 23.60 2.96 16.04
CA LEU A 83 24.80 3.60 16.58
C LEU A 83 25.84 4.01 15.54
N VAL A 84 25.76 3.46 14.31
CA VAL A 84 26.63 3.78 13.17
C VAL A 84 25.80 4.56 12.15
N ASP A 85 26.13 5.82 11.96
CA ASP A 85 25.33 6.74 11.14
C ASP A 85 25.68 6.65 9.65
N ASP A 86 26.94 6.42 9.26
CA ASP A 86 27.35 6.37 7.87
C ASP A 86 26.99 5.02 7.21
N VAL A 87 26.10 5.07 6.22
CA VAL A 87 25.63 3.88 5.50
C VAL A 87 26.72 3.30 4.60
N ASP A 88 27.58 4.16 4.04
CA ASP A 88 28.58 3.77 3.03
C ASP A 88 29.85 3.21 3.71
N GLU A 89 30.21 3.70 4.88
CA GLU A 89 31.34 3.22 5.68
C GLU A 89 30.97 2.09 6.64
N ARG A 90 29.67 1.84 6.87
CA ARG A 90 29.17 0.85 7.85
C ARG A 90 29.81 -0.53 7.72
N GLY A 91 30.06 -1.00 6.50
CA GLY A 91 30.68 -2.30 6.28
C GLY A 91 32.12 -2.34 6.81
N LYS A 92 32.88 -1.27 6.63
CA LYS A 92 34.25 -1.15 7.11
C LYS A 92 34.27 -1.01 8.64
N GLU A 93 33.39 -0.17 9.19
CA GLU A 93 33.29 0.06 10.62
C GLU A 93 32.87 -1.22 11.39
N ILE A 94 31.91 -1.99 10.87
CA ILE A 94 31.54 -3.29 11.46
C ILE A 94 32.73 -4.27 11.41
N THR A 95 33.52 -4.27 10.33
CA THR A 95 34.72 -5.11 10.21
C THR A 95 35.78 -4.68 11.22
N ASP A 96 36.01 -3.38 11.36
CA ASP A 96 36.95 -2.84 12.35
C ASP A 96 36.51 -3.17 13.79
N LEU A 97 35.22 -2.99 14.10
CA LEU A 97 34.67 -3.39 15.39
C LEU A 97 34.85 -4.89 15.66
N PHE A 98 34.68 -5.73 14.63
CA PHE A 98 34.88 -7.18 14.75
C PHE A 98 36.35 -7.55 15.03
N GLU A 99 37.28 -6.89 14.37
CA GLU A 99 38.71 -7.16 14.51
C GLU A 99 39.29 -6.55 15.80
N ASN A 100 38.93 -5.30 16.09
CA ASN A 100 39.62 -4.49 17.09
C ASN A 100 38.81 -4.17 18.35
N ASN A 101 37.44 -4.22 18.30
CA ASN A 101 36.58 -3.83 19.41
C ASN A 101 35.31 -4.69 19.51
N LYS A 102 35.44 -5.95 19.89
CA LYS A 102 34.30 -6.88 20.06
C LYS A 102 33.24 -6.40 21.06
N PRO A 103 33.59 -5.76 22.21
CA PRO A 103 32.58 -5.16 23.08
C PRO A 103 31.77 -4.04 22.40
N GLY A 104 32.40 -3.26 21.53
CA GLY A 104 31.72 -2.25 20.70
C GLY A 104 30.74 -2.88 19.72
N LEU A 105 31.16 -3.93 19.04
CA LEU A 105 30.30 -4.71 18.15
C LEU A 105 29.10 -5.33 18.87
N ALA A 106 29.33 -5.86 20.09
CA ALA A 106 28.23 -6.41 20.90
C ALA A 106 27.21 -5.32 21.30
N ARG A 107 27.67 -4.12 21.66
CA ARG A 107 26.78 -2.96 21.94
C ARG A 107 25.98 -2.54 20.69
N TYR A 108 26.64 -2.47 19.55
CA TYR A 108 25.97 -2.18 18.27
C TYR A 108 24.85 -3.19 17.98
N ASN A 109 25.14 -4.49 18.09
CA ASN A 109 24.15 -5.54 17.87
C ASN A 109 23.00 -5.50 18.88
N LEU A 110 23.31 -5.22 20.16
CA LEU A 110 22.31 -5.07 21.20
C LEU A 110 21.34 -3.91 20.90
N GLU A 111 21.86 -2.78 20.41
CA GLU A 111 21.02 -1.65 20.03
C GLU A 111 20.12 -1.98 18.83
N ASP A 112 20.64 -2.68 17.81
CA ASP A 112 19.81 -3.18 16.70
C ASP A 112 18.66 -4.06 17.22
N CYS A 113 18.90 -4.94 18.20
CA CYS A 113 17.85 -5.75 18.82
C CYS A 113 16.83 -4.89 19.60
N ARG A 114 17.29 -3.88 20.34
CA ARG A 114 16.41 -2.95 21.07
C ARG A 114 15.52 -2.15 20.15
N LEU A 115 16.07 -1.63 19.06
CA LEU A 115 15.29 -0.90 18.05
C LEU A 115 14.16 -1.77 17.47
N VAL A 116 14.43 -3.04 17.16
CA VAL A 116 13.40 -3.97 16.70
C VAL A 116 12.33 -4.18 17.77
N TRP A 117 12.74 -4.42 19.02
CA TRP A 117 11.80 -4.63 20.13
C TRP A 117 10.90 -3.41 20.35
N ASP A 118 11.48 -2.22 20.41
CA ASP A 118 10.75 -0.98 20.66
C ASP A 118 9.78 -0.63 19.53
N ILE A 119 10.13 -0.95 18.27
CA ILE A 119 9.19 -0.85 17.13
C ILE A 119 8.01 -1.80 17.34
N PHE A 120 8.27 -3.06 17.73
CA PHE A 120 7.20 -4.03 17.97
C PHE A 120 6.28 -3.61 19.12
N GLU A 121 6.82 -3.03 20.19
CA GLU A 121 6.02 -2.51 21.31
C GLU A 121 5.23 -1.28 20.92
N LYS A 122 5.88 -0.27 20.33
CA LYS A 122 5.23 1.00 19.95
C LYS A 122 4.06 0.78 19.00
N GLU A 123 4.23 -0.07 18.00
CA GLU A 123 3.23 -0.33 16.97
C GLU A 123 2.31 -1.52 17.31
N ASN A 124 2.43 -2.10 18.51
CA ASN A 124 1.63 -3.25 18.96
C ASN A 124 1.62 -4.43 17.96
N LEU A 125 2.74 -4.70 17.29
CA LEU A 125 2.80 -5.65 16.19
C LEU A 125 2.54 -7.10 16.61
N ILE A 126 2.86 -7.49 17.85
CA ILE A 126 2.55 -8.82 18.36
C ILE A 126 1.04 -8.97 18.54
N ALA A 127 0.37 -7.99 19.16
CA ALA A 127 -1.09 -8.00 19.28
C ALA A 127 -1.76 -8.04 17.90
N PHE A 128 -1.27 -7.25 16.93
CA PHE A 128 -1.76 -7.30 15.56
C PHE A 128 -1.62 -8.70 14.94
N ALA A 129 -0.49 -9.39 15.13
CA ALA A 129 -0.30 -10.74 14.61
C ALA A 129 -1.29 -11.74 15.23
N ILE A 130 -1.55 -11.63 16.54
CA ILE A 130 -2.50 -12.48 17.27
C ILE A 130 -3.93 -12.24 16.77
N GLU A 131 -4.37 -10.97 16.72
CA GLU A 131 -5.71 -10.62 16.25
C GLU A 131 -5.93 -11.07 14.79
N ARG A 132 -4.94 -10.81 13.93
CA ARG A 132 -4.99 -11.28 12.55
C ARG A 132 -5.11 -12.80 12.47
N SER A 133 -4.31 -13.54 13.23
CA SER A 133 -4.35 -15.00 13.26
C SER A 133 -5.73 -15.52 13.73
N SER A 134 -6.26 -14.93 14.79
CA SER A 134 -7.57 -15.28 15.35
C SER A 134 -8.70 -15.04 14.35
N LEU A 135 -8.64 -13.93 13.62
CA LEU A 135 -9.64 -13.58 12.61
C LEU A 135 -9.55 -14.41 11.33
N THR A 136 -8.33 -14.75 10.90
CA THR A 136 -8.08 -15.35 9.58
C THR A 136 -7.85 -16.86 9.63
N GLY A 137 -7.63 -17.44 10.81
CA GLY A 137 -7.21 -18.83 10.97
C GLY A 137 -5.81 -19.13 10.41
N LEU A 138 -5.06 -18.09 10.02
CA LEU A 138 -3.68 -18.24 9.53
C LEU A 138 -2.72 -18.34 10.71
N GLU A 139 -1.63 -19.10 10.54
CA GLU A 139 -0.53 -19.13 11.49
C GLU A 139 0.07 -17.73 11.70
N LEU A 140 0.58 -17.45 12.90
CA LEU A 140 1.11 -16.13 13.30
C LEU A 140 2.22 -15.63 12.38
N ASP A 141 3.07 -16.52 11.90
CA ASP A 141 4.22 -16.26 11.02
C ASP A 141 3.89 -16.40 9.52
N ARG A 142 2.63 -16.65 9.18
CA ARG A 142 2.19 -16.73 7.79
C ARG A 142 1.77 -15.36 7.27
N TYR A 143 2.55 -14.81 6.36
CA TYR A 143 2.28 -13.55 5.69
C TYR A 143 1.61 -13.77 4.34
N GLY A 144 0.67 -12.90 3.97
CA GLY A 144 -0.20 -13.10 2.81
C GLY A 144 -1.28 -14.15 3.11
N GLY A 145 -1.77 -14.82 2.07
CA GLY A 145 -2.75 -15.90 2.25
C GLY A 145 -4.19 -15.41 2.38
N SER A 146 -4.55 -14.27 1.79
CA SER A 146 -5.92 -13.73 1.81
C SER A 146 -6.95 -14.73 1.30
N VAL A 147 -6.61 -15.57 0.31
CA VAL A 147 -7.49 -16.65 -0.17
C VAL A 147 -7.74 -17.68 0.93
N ALA A 148 -6.70 -18.12 1.63
CA ALA A 148 -6.85 -19.08 2.72
C ALA A 148 -7.64 -18.50 3.91
N ALA A 149 -7.48 -17.20 4.20
CA ALA A 149 -8.27 -16.49 5.19
C ALA A 149 -9.75 -16.42 4.78
N PHE A 150 -10.03 -16.14 3.52
CA PHE A 150 -11.39 -16.17 2.98
C PHE A 150 -12.01 -17.57 3.08
N ASP A 151 -11.28 -18.59 2.64
CA ASP A 151 -11.72 -19.99 2.74
C ASP A 151 -12.02 -20.38 4.20
N TYR A 152 -11.16 -20.00 5.14
CA TYR A 152 -11.38 -20.26 6.58
C TYR A 152 -12.69 -19.67 7.09
N LEU A 153 -13.06 -18.49 6.62
CA LEU A 153 -14.29 -17.82 7.03
C LEU A 153 -15.52 -18.30 6.27
N TYR A 154 -15.39 -18.54 4.97
CA TYR A 154 -16.52 -18.80 4.09
C TYR A 154 -16.93 -20.29 4.03
N LEU A 155 -15.96 -21.21 3.89
CA LEU A 155 -16.23 -22.65 3.74
C LEU A 155 -17.08 -23.25 4.88
N PRO A 156 -16.80 -23.00 6.18
CA PRO A 156 -17.61 -23.56 7.23
C PRO A 156 -19.07 -23.11 7.19
N ARG A 157 -19.33 -21.88 6.70
CA ARG A 157 -20.68 -21.34 6.53
C ARG A 157 -21.40 -22.02 5.35
N LEU A 158 -20.69 -22.14 4.24
CA LEU A 158 -21.17 -22.83 3.04
C LEU A 158 -21.56 -24.30 3.34
N HIS A 159 -20.67 -25.02 4.04
CA HIS A 159 -20.92 -26.43 4.41
C HIS A 159 -22.11 -26.58 5.36
N ARG A 160 -22.32 -25.66 6.30
CA ARG A 160 -23.52 -25.68 7.18
C ARG A 160 -24.82 -25.45 6.42
N LYS A 161 -24.77 -24.80 5.27
CA LYS A 161 -25.91 -24.67 4.34
C LYS A 161 -26.09 -25.91 3.44
N GLY A 162 -25.22 -26.92 3.55
CA GLY A 162 -25.29 -28.16 2.77
C GLY A 162 -24.63 -28.08 1.38
N PHE A 163 -23.84 -27.05 1.10
CA PHE A 163 -23.18 -26.88 -0.18
C PHE A 163 -21.67 -27.20 -0.10
N VAL A 164 -21.12 -27.69 -1.21
CA VAL A 164 -19.71 -27.99 -1.38
C VAL A 164 -19.10 -26.98 -2.35
N ALA A 165 -17.95 -26.42 -2.00
CA ALA A 165 -17.23 -25.49 -2.86
C ALA A 165 -16.61 -26.21 -4.08
N PRO A 166 -16.46 -25.54 -5.24
CA PRO A 166 -15.80 -26.13 -6.41
C PRO A 166 -14.31 -26.42 -6.13
N ALA A 167 -13.76 -27.40 -6.84
CA ALA A 167 -12.33 -27.66 -6.85
C ALA A 167 -11.59 -26.60 -7.71
N LEU A 168 -10.33 -26.32 -7.39
CA LEU A 168 -9.54 -25.28 -8.08
C LEU A 168 -9.31 -25.59 -9.57
N ASP A 169 -9.22 -26.86 -9.94
CA ASP A 169 -9.04 -27.35 -11.32
C ASP A 169 -10.30 -27.26 -12.19
N GLN A 170 -11.45 -26.98 -11.58
CA GLN A 170 -12.74 -26.80 -12.25
C GLN A 170 -13.04 -25.34 -12.62
N LEU A 171 -12.14 -24.42 -12.30
CA LEU A 171 -12.36 -23.00 -12.56
C LEU A 171 -12.11 -22.66 -14.03
N GLU A 172 -13.13 -22.13 -14.68
CA GLU A 172 -13.00 -21.55 -16.02
C GLU A 172 -12.47 -20.11 -15.92
N SER A 173 -11.45 -19.76 -16.73
CA SER A 173 -11.00 -18.39 -16.88
C SER A 173 -12.00 -17.60 -17.74
N ARG A 174 -12.79 -16.74 -17.14
CA ARG A 174 -13.80 -15.91 -17.82
C ARG A 174 -13.39 -14.44 -17.88
N GLY A 175 -12.33 -14.14 -18.65
CA GLY A 175 -11.97 -12.76 -18.93
C GLY A 175 -11.33 -11.98 -17.75
N VAL A 176 -11.23 -10.67 -17.90
CA VAL A 176 -10.65 -9.74 -16.92
C VAL A 176 -11.70 -8.72 -16.51
N SER A 177 -11.90 -8.54 -15.21
CA SER A 177 -12.76 -7.48 -14.67
C SER A 177 -12.04 -6.13 -14.72
N PRO A 178 -12.75 -5.02 -14.97
CA PRO A 178 -12.18 -3.67 -14.85
C PRO A 178 -11.76 -3.40 -13.39
N GLY A 179 -10.76 -2.54 -13.21
CA GLY A 179 -10.38 -2.02 -11.89
C GLY A 179 -11.34 -0.96 -11.35
N GLY A 180 -10.93 -0.29 -10.27
CA GLY A 180 -11.67 0.85 -9.71
C GLY A 180 -11.80 1.99 -10.70
N TYR A 181 -12.91 2.74 -10.61
CA TYR A 181 -13.17 3.88 -11.47
C TYR A 181 -12.27 5.07 -11.10
N VAL A 182 -11.63 5.64 -12.09
CA VAL A 182 -10.86 6.88 -11.95
C VAL A 182 -11.40 7.88 -12.95
N MET A 183 -12.04 8.94 -12.45
CA MET A 183 -12.59 10.00 -13.26
C MET A 183 -11.48 10.74 -14.02
N ASP A 184 -11.84 11.38 -15.12
CA ASP A 184 -10.95 12.36 -15.72
C ASP A 184 -10.84 13.55 -14.77
N SER A 185 -9.63 14.05 -14.60
CA SER A 185 -9.38 15.18 -13.72
C SER A 185 -9.35 16.48 -14.51
N ILE A 186 -9.81 17.55 -13.88
CA ILE A 186 -9.71 18.90 -14.44
C ILE A 186 -8.43 19.52 -13.84
N PRO A 187 -7.41 19.79 -14.67
CA PRO A 187 -6.16 20.35 -14.17
C PRO A 187 -6.32 21.81 -13.78
N GLY A 188 -5.61 22.22 -12.71
CA GLY A 188 -5.66 23.59 -12.21
C GLY A 188 -5.12 23.73 -10.80
N ILE A 189 -5.10 24.97 -10.32
CA ILE A 189 -4.88 25.31 -8.91
C ILE A 189 -6.19 25.88 -8.38
N TYR A 190 -6.67 25.32 -7.29
CA TYR A 190 -8.01 25.57 -6.76
C TYR A 190 -7.96 25.98 -5.30
N ASP A 191 -8.92 26.83 -4.92
CA ASP A 191 -9.19 27.19 -3.55
C ASP A 191 -10.39 26.39 -3.01
N ASN A 192 -10.26 25.90 -1.77
CA ASN A 192 -11.31 25.17 -1.05
C ASN A 192 -11.86 23.96 -1.81
N VAL A 193 -11.06 22.91 -1.89
CA VAL A 193 -11.49 21.60 -2.41
C VAL A 193 -11.76 20.66 -1.23
N ILE A 194 -12.95 20.07 -1.20
CA ILE A 194 -13.29 19.03 -0.23
C ILE A 194 -13.21 17.65 -0.85
N VAL A 195 -12.89 16.67 -0.02
CA VAL A 195 -12.94 15.24 -0.38
C VAL A 195 -14.09 14.60 0.38
N LEU A 196 -15.00 14.01 -0.39
CA LEU A 196 -16.02 13.11 0.11
C LEU A 196 -15.60 11.67 -0.21
N ASP A 197 -15.52 10.81 0.80
CA ASP A 197 -15.02 9.43 0.68
C ASP A 197 -16.03 8.40 1.15
N PHE A 198 -16.22 7.34 0.36
CA PHE A 198 -17.09 6.23 0.74
C PHE A 198 -16.39 5.30 1.73
N LYS A 199 -16.95 5.14 2.92
CA LYS A 199 -16.45 4.19 3.91
C LYS A 199 -16.50 2.76 3.37
N SER A 200 -15.31 2.21 3.08
CA SER A 200 -15.18 0.82 2.62
C SER A 200 -16.16 0.49 1.47
N LEU A 201 -16.08 1.22 0.36
CA LEU A 201 -17.03 1.16 -0.77
C LEU A 201 -17.34 -0.28 -1.22
N TYR A 202 -16.33 -1.10 -1.48
CA TYR A 202 -16.56 -2.47 -1.98
C TYR A 202 -17.26 -3.39 -0.97
N PRO A 203 -16.91 -3.43 0.31
CA PRO A 203 -17.71 -4.09 1.33
C PRO A 203 -19.16 -3.61 1.41
N SER A 204 -19.39 -2.29 1.29
CA SER A 204 -20.73 -1.71 1.27
C SER A 204 -21.54 -2.15 0.04
N ILE A 205 -20.91 -2.20 -1.15
CA ILE A 205 -21.51 -2.71 -2.38
C ILE A 205 -21.88 -4.19 -2.23
N ILE A 206 -20.99 -5.02 -1.68
CA ILE A 206 -21.24 -6.44 -1.46
C ILE A 206 -22.48 -6.64 -0.57
N ARG A 207 -22.60 -5.85 0.51
CA ARG A 207 -23.76 -5.91 1.42
C ARG A 207 -25.04 -5.42 0.75
N THR A 208 -24.98 -4.29 0.06
CA THR A 208 -26.12 -3.63 -0.58
C THR A 208 -26.75 -4.49 -1.68
N PHE A 209 -25.92 -5.10 -2.52
CA PHE A 209 -26.35 -5.84 -3.70
C PHE A 209 -26.25 -7.36 -3.55
N HIS A 210 -26.07 -7.86 -2.34
CA HIS A 210 -25.97 -9.29 -1.99
C HIS A 210 -24.94 -10.05 -2.84
N ILE A 211 -23.83 -9.42 -3.20
CA ILE A 211 -22.81 -10.05 -4.04
C ILE A 211 -22.12 -11.15 -3.26
N ASP A 212 -22.33 -12.39 -3.67
CA ASP A 212 -21.93 -13.59 -2.95
C ASP A 212 -21.72 -14.78 -3.90
N PRO A 213 -20.72 -15.65 -3.69
CA PRO A 213 -20.54 -16.86 -4.50
C PRO A 213 -21.75 -17.82 -4.51
N LEU A 214 -22.33 -18.13 -3.36
CA LEU A 214 -23.54 -18.96 -3.27
C LEU A 214 -24.75 -18.20 -3.84
N GLY A 215 -24.88 -16.93 -3.49
CA GLY A 215 -25.93 -16.03 -3.97
C GLY A 215 -25.93 -15.88 -5.49
N LEU A 216 -24.76 -15.92 -6.14
CA LEU A 216 -24.65 -15.92 -7.61
C LEU A 216 -25.26 -17.19 -8.22
N ILE A 217 -24.94 -18.36 -7.69
CA ILE A 217 -25.47 -19.63 -8.23
C ILE A 217 -26.98 -19.69 -8.05
N LYS A 218 -27.48 -19.32 -6.87
CA LYS A 218 -28.92 -19.30 -6.57
C LYS A 218 -29.67 -18.25 -7.38
N GLY A 219 -29.13 -17.05 -7.46
CA GLY A 219 -29.75 -15.94 -8.20
C GLY A 219 -29.86 -16.17 -9.70
N LEU A 220 -29.04 -17.04 -10.29
CA LEU A 220 -29.21 -17.44 -11.71
C LEU A 220 -30.47 -18.26 -11.94
N GLU A 221 -30.99 -18.93 -10.92
CA GLU A 221 -32.23 -19.76 -10.97
C GLU A 221 -33.47 -18.94 -10.56
N GLU A 222 -33.31 -17.80 -9.90
CA GLU A 222 -34.39 -16.95 -9.37
C GLU A 222 -34.88 -15.94 -10.43
N THR A 223 -36.21 -15.72 -10.47
CA THR A 223 -36.82 -14.76 -11.40
C THR A 223 -36.66 -13.31 -10.97
N ASP A 224 -36.63 -13.03 -9.66
CA ASP A 224 -36.58 -11.72 -9.04
C ASP A 224 -35.21 -11.40 -8.38
N ALA A 225 -34.17 -12.15 -8.74
CA ALA A 225 -32.81 -11.94 -8.25
C ALA A 225 -32.32 -10.50 -8.48
N ILE A 226 -31.43 -10.02 -7.61
CA ILE A 226 -30.77 -8.71 -7.75
C ILE A 226 -29.85 -8.76 -8.97
N PRO A 227 -30.04 -7.87 -9.97
CA PRO A 227 -29.21 -7.86 -11.17
C PRO A 227 -27.79 -7.39 -10.84
N GLY A 228 -26.81 -8.15 -11.32
CA GLY A 228 -25.39 -7.78 -11.35
C GLY A 228 -24.92 -7.43 -12.74
N PHE A 229 -23.61 -7.55 -12.98
CA PHE A 229 -22.98 -7.28 -14.27
C PHE A 229 -22.49 -8.57 -14.93
N ASP A 230 -22.28 -8.51 -16.23
CA ASP A 230 -21.76 -9.60 -17.06
C ASP A 230 -22.60 -10.88 -16.96
N GLY A 231 -23.91 -10.71 -16.79
CA GLY A 231 -24.86 -11.82 -16.60
C GLY A 231 -24.94 -12.35 -15.17
N GLY A 232 -24.29 -11.69 -14.21
CA GLY A 232 -24.43 -12.00 -12.79
C GLY A 232 -25.82 -11.64 -12.26
N ARG A 233 -26.38 -12.50 -11.40
CA ARG A 233 -27.63 -12.29 -10.69
C ARG A 233 -27.46 -12.84 -9.29
N PHE A 234 -27.91 -12.11 -8.27
CA PHE A 234 -27.68 -12.46 -6.86
C PHE A 234 -28.98 -12.73 -6.15
N SER A 235 -29.01 -13.83 -5.40
CA SER A 235 -30.16 -14.19 -4.57
C SER A 235 -30.45 -13.12 -3.53
N ARG A 236 -31.72 -12.86 -3.26
CA ARG A 236 -32.16 -11.96 -2.19
C ARG A 236 -32.05 -12.59 -0.81
N GLU A 237 -32.17 -13.92 -0.73
CA GLU A 237 -32.27 -14.66 0.53
C GLU A 237 -31.00 -15.44 0.87
N GLU A 238 -30.33 -16.01 -0.14
CA GLU A 238 -29.17 -16.89 0.04
C GLU A 238 -27.85 -16.17 -0.24
N ALA A 239 -27.35 -15.42 0.75
CA ALA A 239 -26.09 -14.69 0.67
C ALA A 239 -25.27 -14.83 1.96
N LEU A 240 -24.07 -15.40 1.89
CA LEU A 240 -23.21 -15.65 3.04
C LEU A 240 -22.19 -14.52 3.26
N LEU A 241 -21.64 -13.96 2.18
CA LEU A 241 -20.59 -12.94 2.26
C LEU A 241 -21.12 -11.60 2.82
N PRO A 242 -22.31 -11.11 2.46
CA PRO A 242 -22.92 -9.94 3.09
C PRO A 242 -23.05 -10.09 4.62
N GLU A 243 -23.56 -11.24 5.10
CA GLU A 243 -23.67 -11.53 6.53
C GLU A 243 -22.29 -11.57 7.23
N LEU A 244 -21.29 -12.13 6.56
CA LEU A 244 -19.93 -12.19 7.08
C LEU A 244 -19.34 -10.77 7.22
N ILE A 245 -19.50 -9.93 6.20
CA ILE A 245 -19.04 -8.54 6.23
C ILE A 245 -19.77 -7.76 7.33
N GLU A 246 -21.06 -7.95 7.51
CA GLU A 246 -21.83 -7.31 8.58
C GLU A 246 -21.29 -7.65 9.97
N LYS A 247 -21.02 -8.94 10.23
CA LYS A 247 -20.40 -9.38 11.49
C LYS A 247 -19.04 -8.77 11.72
N LEU A 248 -18.20 -8.70 10.67
CA LEU A 248 -16.89 -8.06 10.75
C LEU A 248 -17.01 -6.55 10.95
N TRP A 249 -17.97 -5.91 10.31
CA TRP A 249 -18.22 -4.47 10.49
C TRP A 249 -18.62 -4.15 11.94
N THR A 250 -19.61 -4.90 12.48
CA THR A 250 -20.02 -4.77 13.88
C THR A 250 -18.86 -4.99 14.85
N ALA A 251 -18.05 -6.03 14.60
CA ALA A 251 -16.85 -6.28 15.42
C ALA A 251 -15.82 -5.15 15.33
N ARG A 252 -15.67 -4.53 14.15
CA ARG A 252 -14.79 -3.36 13.96
C ARG A 252 -15.29 -2.13 14.72
N ASP A 253 -16.59 -1.87 14.70
CA ASP A 253 -17.17 -0.74 15.43
C ASP A 253 -17.05 -0.94 16.95
N GLN A 254 -17.25 -2.15 17.43
CA GLN A 254 -16.97 -2.51 18.83
C GLN A 254 -15.48 -2.32 19.18
N ALA A 255 -14.57 -2.72 18.30
CA ALA A 255 -13.14 -2.52 18.50
C ALA A 255 -12.78 -1.02 18.58
N LYS A 256 -13.40 -0.18 17.73
CA LYS A 256 -13.23 1.28 17.80
C LYS A 256 -13.77 1.85 19.11
N ALA A 257 -14.97 1.46 19.51
CA ALA A 257 -15.61 1.91 20.76
C ALA A 257 -14.77 1.54 21.99
N ASN A 258 -14.10 0.37 21.96
CA ASN A 258 -13.21 -0.11 23.00
C ASN A 258 -11.76 0.41 22.85
N SER A 259 -11.50 1.36 21.95
CA SER A 259 -10.16 1.88 21.64
C SER A 259 -9.13 0.80 21.26
N ASN A 260 -9.59 -0.36 20.75
CA ASN A 260 -8.72 -1.41 20.21
C ASN A 260 -8.41 -1.13 18.73
N ALA A 261 -7.46 -0.22 18.50
CA ALA A 261 -7.03 0.18 17.17
C ALA A 261 -6.46 -1.00 16.37
N VAL A 262 -5.75 -1.91 17.04
CA VAL A 262 -5.10 -3.08 16.43
C VAL A 262 -6.15 -4.02 15.81
N LEU A 263 -7.16 -4.40 16.58
CA LEU A 263 -8.25 -5.24 16.08
C LEU A 263 -9.06 -4.55 14.99
N SER A 264 -9.37 -3.26 15.17
CA SER A 264 -10.08 -2.47 14.15
C SER A 264 -9.33 -2.44 12.82
N GLN A 265 -8.00 -2.28 12.85
CA GLN A 265 -7.15 -2.29 11.66
C GLN A 265 -7.10 -3.68 11.02
N ALA A 266 -6.92 -4.74 11.79
CA ALA A 266 -6.90 -6.11 11.27
C ALA A 266 -8.21 -6.47 10.55
N ILE A 267 -9.36 -6.11 11.13
CA ILE A 267 -10.67 -6.33 10.51
C ILE A 267 -10.82 -5.51 9.22
N LYS A 268 -10.42 -4.22 9.23
CA LYS A 268 -10.45 -3.36 8.03
C LYS A 268 -9.68 -3.98 6.86
N LEU A 269 -8.47 -4.45 7.12
CA LEU A 269 -7.61 -5.06 6.11
C LEU A 269 -8.23 -6.34 5.55
N MET A 270 -8.83 -7.15 6.42
CA MET A 270 -9.49 -8.39 6.00
C MET A 270 -10.70 -8.12 5.11
N MET A 271 -11.62 -7.22 5.52
CA MET A 271 -12.79 -6.88 4.71
C MET A 271 -12.40 -6.33 3.33
N ASN A 272 -11.40 -5.44 3.28
CA ASN A 272 -10.95 -4.86 2.01
C ASN A 272 -10.26 -5.90 1.10
N SER A 273 -9.73 -6.99 1.65
CA SER A 273 -9.11 -8.05 0.85
C SER A 273 -10.10 -8.92 0.08
N PHE A 274 -11.36 -9.00 0.49
CA PHE A 274 -12.35 -9.93 -0.08
C PHE A 274 -12.59 -9.69 -1.57
N TYR A 275 -12.68 -8.44 -2.01
CA TYR A 275 -12.76 -8.11 -3.43
C TYR A 275 -11.57 -8.68 -4.22
N GLY A 276 -10.35 -8.43 -3.76
CA GLY A 276 -9.15 -8.95 -4.40
C GLY A 276 -9.05 -10.47 -4.42
N VAL A 277 -9.55 -11.12 -3.37
CA VAL A 277 -9.62 -12.59 -3.27
C VAL A 277 -10.55 -13.17 -4.33
N LEU A 278 -11.77 -12.63 -4.46
CA LEU A 278 -12.74 -13.08 -5.47
C LEU A 278 -12.24 -12.86 -6.91
N GLY A 279 -11.31 -11.91 -7.11
CA GLY A 279 -10.64 -11.64 -8.39
C GLY A 279 -9.35 -12.42 -8.64
N THR A 280 -8.99 -13.36 -7.76
CA THR A 280 -7.73 -14.11 -7.85
C THR A 280 -7.96 -15.52 -8.39
N LEU A 281 -7.28 -15.90 -9.48
CA LEU A 281 -7.36 -17.26 -10.09
C LEU A 281 -7.04 -18.40 -9.11
N GLY A 282 -6.31 -18.13 -8.03
CA GLY A 282 -6.03 -19.11 -6.97
C GLY A 282 -7.17 -19.26 -5.94
N CYS A 283 -8.28 -18.53 -6.08
CA CYS A 283 -9.45 -18.64 -5.22
C CYS A 283 -10.48 -19.59 -5.87
N ARG A 284 -10.96 -20.56 -5.12
CA ARG A 284 -12.00 -21.52 -5.60
C ARG A 284 -13.34 -20.85 -5.92
N PHE A 285 -13.56 -19.65 -5.42
CA PHE A 285 -14.75 -18.84 -5.69
C PHE A 285 -14.51 -17.75 -6.73
N PHE A 286 -13.40 -17.84 -7.50
CA PHE A 286 -13.12 -16.92 -8.57
C PHE A 286 -14.23 -16.97 -9.64
N ASP A 287 -14.91 -15.85 -9.82
CA ASP A 287 -15.86 -15.64 -10.92
C ASP A 287 -15.85 -14.16 -11.31
N THR A 288 -15.63 -13.89 -12.60
CA THR A 288 -15.56 -12.50 -13.11
C THR A 288 -16.86 -11.74 -12.91
N ARG A 289 -18.02 -12.41 -12.86
CA ARG A 289 -19.33 -11.80 -12.59
C ARG A 289 -19.41 -11.21 -11.18
N LEU A 290 -18.77 -11.86 -10.19
CA LEU A 290 -18.67 -11.32 -8.83
C LEU A 290 -17.86 -10.01 -8.83
N VAL A 291 -16.65 -10.07 -9.37
CA VAL A 291 -15.71 -8.93 -9.35
C VAL A 291 -16.23 -7.78 -10.21
N SER A 292 -16.75 -8.09 -11.40
CA SER A 292 -17.35 -7.06 -12.27
C SER A 292 -18.57 -6.41 -11.64
N SER A 293 -19.39 -7.19 -10.91
CA SER A 293 -20.55 -6.64 -10.18
C SER A 293 -20.13 -5.68 -9.08
N ILE A 294 -19.01 -5.93 -8.40
CA ILE A 294 -18.48 -5.00 -7.39
C ILE A 294 -17.92 -3.73 -8.06
N THR A 295 -17.04 -3.88 -9.04
CA THR A 295 -16.34 -2.74 -9.64
C THR A 295 -17.25 -1.86 -10.49
N LYS A 296 -18.06 -2.46 -11.39
CA LYS A 296 -18.99 -1.69 -12.25
C LYS A 296 -20.09 -1.02 -11.45
N ARG A 297 -20.55 -1.64 -10.33
CA ARG A 297 -21.46 -0.98 -9.40
C ARG A 297 -20.78 0.21 -8.71
N GLY A 298 -19.49 0.08 -8.34
CA GLY A 298 -18.70 1.20 -7.87
C GLY A 298 -18.59 2.33 -8.90
N HIS A 299 -18.42 2.01 -10.20
CA HIS A 299 -18.43 3.00 -11.28
C HIS A 299 -19.77 3.76 -11.36
N GLU A 300 -20.90 3.03 -11.32
CA GLU A 300 -22.24 3.66 -11.31
C GLU A 300 -22.43 4.57 -10.11
N ILE A 301 -22.02 4.11 -8.90
CA ILE A 301 -22.15 4.89 -7.66
C ILE A 301 -21.32 6.18 -7.76
N MET A 302 -20.08 6.10 -8.22
CA MET A 302 -19.22 7.27 -8.36
C MET A 302 -19.76 8.28 -9.39
N ILE A 303 -20.25 7.81 -10.54
CA ILE A 303 -20.83 8.66 -11.58
C ILE A 303 -22.11 9.33 -11.07
N ALA A 304 -23.02 8.56 -10.49
CA ALA A 304 -24.28 9.11 -9.98
C ALA A 304 -24.07 10.08 -8.79
N SER A 305 -23.06 9.81 -7.94
CA SER A 305 -22.68 10.75 -6.86
C SER A 305 -22.13 12.06 -7.40
N ARG A 306 -21.30 12.01 -8.45
CA ARG A 306 -20.84 13.21 -9.16
C ARG A 306 -22.01 13.99 -9.70
N ASP A 307 -22.91 13.35 -10.44
CA ASP A 307 -24.04 14.00 -11.08
C ASP A 307 -24.99 14.63 -10.04
N PHE A 308 -25.18 13.99 -8.88
CA PHE A 308 -25.91 14.55 -7.74
C PHE A 308 -25.27 15.82 -7.18
N ILE A 309 -23.95 15.85 -7.07
CA ILE A 309 -23.19 17.00 -6.56
C ILE A 309 -23.24 18.16 -7.55
N GLU A 310 -23.07 17.88 -8.86
CA GLU A 310 -23.07 18.88 -9.91
C GLU A 310 -24.46 19.51 -10.13
N GLN A 311 -25.56 18.77 -9.86
CA GLN A 311 -26.93 19.33 -9.85
C GLN A 311 -27.18 20.35 -8.72
N ARG A 312 -26.25 20.51 -7.80
CA ARG A 312 -26.28 21.46 -6.68
C ARG A 312 -25.30 22.62 -6.86
N ASP A 313 -24.90 22.86 -8.10
CA ASP A 313 -23.98 23.93 -8.51
C ASP A 313 -22.55 23.80 -7.94
N TYR A 314 -22.15 22.61 -7.48
CA TYR A 314 -20.76 22.32 -7.13
C TYR A 314 -20.07 21.57 -8.28
N GLN A 315 -18.81 21.92 -8.55
CA GLN A 315 -18.04 21.23 -9.59
C GLN A 315 -17.25 20.06 -8.99
N VAL A 316 -17.37 18.87 -9.59
CA VAL A 316 -16.49 17.74 -9.28
C VAL A 316 -15.27 17.78 -10.21
N ILE A 317 -14.10 18.01 -9.63
CA ILE A 317 -12.85 18.18 -10.39
C ILE A 317 -12.07 16.87 -10.57
N TYR A 318 -12.32 15.87 -9.72
CA TYR A 318 -11.66 14.56 -9.77
C TYR A 318 -12.42 13.52 -8.94
N GLY A 319 -12.20 12.24 -9.25
CA GLY A 319 -12.66 11.12 -8.42
C GLY A 319 -11.76 9.90 -8.62
N ASP A 320 -11.50 9.18 -7.53
CA ASP A 320 -10.66 7.98 -7.54
C ASP A 320 -11.26 6.88 -6.67
N THR A 321 -11.78 5.86 -7.30
CA THR A 321 -12.31 4.62 -6.73
C THR A 321 -13.48 4.83 -5.77
N ASP A 322 -13.28 5.50 -4.65
CA ASP A 322 -14.21 5.74 -3.54
C ASP A 322 -14.26 7.21 -3.08
N SER A 323 -13.39 8.06 -3.62
CA SER A 323 -13.27 9.47 -3.23
C SER A 323 -13.71 10.41 -4.34
N VAL A 324 -14.47 11.46 -4.00
CA VAL A 324 -14.91 12.54 -4.90
C VAL A 324 -14.33 13.86 -4.42
N PHE A 325 -13.67 14.59 -5.33
CA PHE A 325 -13.07 15.90 -5.06
C PHE A 325 -13.97 17.00 -5.59
N VAL A 326 -14.51 17.81 -4.69
CA VAL A 326 -15.51 18.83 -4.97
C VAL A 326 -14.92 20.21 -4.75
N LEU A 327 -14.95 21.04 -5.79
CA LEU A 327 -14.54 22.43 -5.72
C LEU A 327 -15.68 23.28 -5.10
N LEU A 328 -15.37 23.95 -4.00
CA LEU A 328 -16.28 24.91 -3.37
C LEU A 328 -16.00 26.36 -3.79
N GLY A 329 -14.74 26.69 -4.12
CA GLY A 329 -14.33 28.03 -4.48
C GLY A 329 -13.98 28.94 -3.28
N PRO A 330 -13.39 30.11 -3.53
CA PRO A 330 -12.92 31.01 -2.50
C PRO A 330 -14.04 31.65 -1.68
N GLU A 331 -15.25 31.78 -2.26
CA GLU A 331 -16.42 32.38 -1.62
C GLU A 331 -16.96 31.55 -0.45
N CYS A 332 -16.62 30.27 -0.36
CA CYS A 332 -17.06 29.36 0.70
C CYS A 332 -16.10 29.32 1.91
N GLU A 333 -15.08 30.19 1.95
CA GLU A 333 -14.15 30.25 3.08
C GLU A 333 -14.91 30.48 4.41
N GLY A 334 -14.60 29.67 5.43
CA GLY A 334 -15.28 29.68 6.73
C GLY A 334 -16.55 28.81 6.82
N GLN A 335 -17.14 28.37 5.71
CA GLN A 335 -18.32 27.49 5.69
C GLN A 335 -18.01 26.06 5.17
N VAL A 336 -16.77 25.78 4.82
CA VAL A 336 -16.36 24.54 4.15
C VAL A 336 -16.78 23.29 4.93
N SER A 337 -16.58 23.26 6.23
CA SER A 337 -16.93 22.10 7.06
C SER A 337 -18.45 21.87 7.14
N GLU A 338 -19.23 22.95 7.19
CA GLU A 338 -20.69 22.87 7.19
C GLU A 338 -21.20 22.36 5.84
N ILE A 339 -20.72 22.94 4.75
CA ILE A 339 -21.08 22.54 3.39
C ILE A 339 -20.69 21.08 3.14
N GLY A 340 -19.45 20.67 3.49
CA GLY A 340 -18.97 19.32 3.29
C GLY A 340 -19.78 18.27 4.07
N THR A 341 -20.07 18.57 5.34
CA THR A 341 -20.88 17.69 6.19
C THR A 341 -22.32 17.58 5.68
N LYS A 342 -22.92 18.71 5.28
CA LYS A 342 -24.27 18.74 4.72
C LYS A 342 -24.35 17.97 3.41
N LEU A 343 -23.41 18.20 2.50
CA LEU A 343 -23.37 17.53 1.20
C LEU A 343 -23.22 16.00 1.36
N ALA A 344 -22.39 15.55 2.29
CA ALA A 344 -22.26 14.12 2.62
C ALA A 344 -23.57 13.55 3.18
N ALA A 345 -24.24 14.28 4.08
CA ALA A 345 -25.52 13.87 4.65
C ALA A 345 -26.64 13.78 3.58
N ASP A 346 -26.74 14.78 2.72
CA ASP A 346 -27.71 14.83 1.63
C ASP A 346 -27.49 13.68 0.62
N LEU A 347 -26.22 13.40 0.28
CA LEU A 347 -25.87 12.30 -0.62
C LEU A 347 -26.17 10.93 0.00
N ASN A 348 -25.92 10.75 1.29
CA ASN A 348 -26.30 9.53 2.01
C ASN A 348 -27.81 9.30 2.03
N LEU A 349 -28.58 10.37 2.25
CA LEU A 349 -30.05 10.29 2.21
C LEU A 349 -30.53 9.92 0.80
N TRP A 350 -30.01 10.60 -0.21
CA TRP A 350 -30.35 10.35 -1.61
C TRP A 350 -30.06 8.90 -2.02
N TRP A 351 -28.92 8.33 -1.65
CA TRP A 351 -28.60 6.94 -1.94
C TRP A 351 -29.56 5.95 -1.26
N ARG A 352 -29.98 6.23 -0.03
CA ARG A 352 -31.01 5.41 0.64
C ARG A 352 -32.34 5.43 -0.12
N GLU A 353 -32.77 6.60 -0.55
CA GLU A 353 -34.01 6.77 -1.32
C GLU A 353 -33.94 6.11 -2.69
N GLN A 354 -32.84 6.27 -3.42
CA GLN A 354 -32.66 5.63 -4.74
C GLN A 354 -32.68 4.11 -4.65
N LEU A 355 -31.98 3.54 -3.69
CA LEU A 355 -31.87 2.08 -3.55
C LEU A 355 -33.15 1.47 -2.96
N ALA A 356 -33.91 2.19 -2.14
CA ALA A 356 -35.20 1.74 -1.62
C ALA A 356 -36.28 1.54 -2.72
N GLN A 357 -36.07 2.12 -3.92
CA GLN A 357 -36.95 1.85 -5.06
C GLN A 357 -36.81 0.42 -5.60
N SER A 358 -35.70 -0.27 -5.29
CA SER A 358 -35.48 -1.66 -5.67
C SER A 358 -35.90 -2.58 -4.51
N PRO A 359 -36.95 -3.37 -4.64
CA PRO A 359 -37.44 -4.24 -3.54
C PRO A 359 -36.31 -5.11 -2.98
N GLY A 360 -36.20 -5.15 -1.65
CA GLY A 360 -35.19 -5.97 -0.94
C GLY A 360 -33.74 -5.50 -1.04
N VAL A 361 -33.48 -4.30 -1.56
CA VAL A 361 -32.15 -3.69 -1.56
C VAL A 361 -32.11 -2.60 -0.48
N ASN A 362 -31.28 -2.81 0.53
CA ASN A 362 -31.03 -1.82 1.57
C ASN A 362 -29.66 -1.17 1.33
N SER A 363 -29.61 0.16 1.36
CA SER A 363 -28.34 0.87 1.20
C SER A 363 -27.46 0.72 2.44
N TYR A 364 -26.26 0.19 2.25
CA TYR A 364 -25.16 0.23 3.21
C TYR A 364 -24.05 1.19 2.77
N LEU A 365 -24.33 2.00 1.75
CA LEU A 365 -23.42 3.05 1.31
C LEU A 365 -23.35 4.15 2.35
N GLU A 366 -22.17 4.55 2.73
CA GLU A 366 -21.91 5.68 3.62
C GLU A 366 -20.76 6.50 3.09
N ILE A 367 -21.02 7.77 2.75
CA ILE A 367 -20.01 8.74 2.36
C ILE A 367 -19.80 9.73 3.50
N GLU A 368 -18.55 10.13 3.71
CA GLU A 368 -18.21 11.10 4.73
C GLU A 368 -17.36 12.24 4.16
N PHE A 369 -17.42 13.39 4.81
CA PHE A 369 -16.49 14.48 4.57
C PHE A 369 -15.17 14.13 5.25
N GLU A 370 -14.14 13.82 4.42
CA GLU A 370 -12.85 13.31 4.90
C GLU A 370 -11.82 14.43 5.07
N THR A 371 -11.65 15.27 4.05
CA THR A 371 -10.54 16.23 4.02
C THR A 371 -10.96 17.53 3.36
N HIS A 372 -10.45 18.65 3.89
CA HIS A 372 -10.49 19.96 3.27
C HIS A 372 -9.09 20.39 2.84
N TYR A 373 -8.90 20.62 1.56
CA TYR A 373 -7.74 21.28 1.00
C TYR A 373 -8.02 22.77 0.81
N SER A 374 -7.37 23.65 1.57
CA SER A 374 -7.50 25.10 1.39
C SER A 374 -6.89 25.58 0.07
N LYS A 375 -5.84 24.92 -0.40
CA LYS A 375 -5.29 25.03 -1.76
C LYS A 375 -5.09 23.61 -2.31
N PHE A 376 -5.39 23.43 -3.59
CA PHE A 376 -5.29 22.13 -4.25
C PHE A 376 -4.75 22.28 -5.67
N LEU A 377 -3.81 21.44 -6.06
CA LEU A 377 -3.22 21.41 -7.39
C LEU A 377 -3.45 20.05 -8.04
N MET A 378 -4.07 20.07 -9.21
CA MET A 378 -4.19 18.93 -10.11
C MET A 378 -3.35 19.23 -11.36
N PRO A 379 -2.19 18.56 -11.55
CA PRO A 379 -1.33 18.83 -12.70
C PRO A 379 -1.85 18.19 -13.98
N THR A 380 -1.40 18.70 -15.12
CA THR A 380 -1.56 18.05 -16.41
C THR A 380 -0.67 16.82 -16.56
N VAL A 381 -1.01 15.96 -17.50
CA VAL A 381 -0.11 14.91 -17.98
C VAL A 381 0.99 15.57 -18.81
N ARG A 382 2.24 15.17 -18.59
CA ARG A 382 3.39 15.76 -19.29
C ARG A 382 3.23 15.65 -20.82
N GLY A 383 3.25 16.81 -21.48
CA GLY A 383 3.08 16.91 -22.95
C GLY A 383 1.62 16.82 -23.43
N SER A 384 0.63 17.02 -22.55
CA SER A 384 -0.79 17.04 -22.85
C SER A 384 -1.51 18.04 -21.96
N ASP A 385 -2.63 18.57 -22.41
CA ASP A 385 -3.54 19.40 -21.60
C ASP A 385 -4.49 18.58 -20.73
N ALA A 386 -4.48 17.25 -20.87
CA ALA A 386 -5.29 16.37 -20.06
C ALA A 386 -4.81 16.35 -18.61
N GLY A 387 -5.73 16.34 -17.67
CA GLY A 387 -5.42 16.24 -16.25
C GLY A 387 -4.80 14.89 -15.88
N SER A 388 -3.88 14.91 -14.92
CA SER A 388 -3.23 13.68 -14.46
C SER A 388 -4.17 12.87 -13.56
N LYS A 389 -4.03 11.54 -13.58
CA LYS A 389 -4.75 10.64 -12.67
C LYS A 389 -3.84 10.20 -11.52
N LYS A 390 -4.37 10.21 -10.31
CA LYS A 390 -3.65 9.80 -9.07
C LYS A 390 -2.40 10.63 -8.73
N ARG A 391 -2.33 11.86 -9.24
CA ARG A 391 -1.22 12.78 -9.00
C ARG A 391 -1.77 14.14 -8.65
N TYR A 392 -1.58 14.57 -7.40
CA TYR A 392 -2.02 15.87 -6.91
C TYR A 392 -1.21 16.32 -5.69
N ALA A 393 -1.31 17.60 -5.38
CA ALA A 393 -0.84 18.17 -4.13
C ALA A 393 -1.94 19.04 -3.51
N GLY A 394 -1.92 19.18 -2.19
CA GLY A 394 -2.84 20.05 -1.49
C GLY A 394 -2.31 20.51 -0.14
N LEU A 395 -2.79 21.68 0.27
CA LEU A 395 -2.50 22.27 1.57
C LEU A 395 -3.71 22.07 2.49
N VAL A 396 -3.47 21.42 3.62
CA VAL A 396 -4.48 21.16 4.67
C VAL A 396 -4.14 22.01 5.87
N ARG A 397 -5.13 22.73 6.41
CA ARG A 397 -4.99 23.45 7.70
C ARG A 397 -5.09 22.46 8.86
N THR A 398 -4.10 22.50 9.76
CA THR A 398 -4.03 21.62 10.94
C THR A 398 -4.39 22.34 12.22
N GLY A 399 -4.51 23.67 12.18
CA GLY A 399 -4.88 24.54 13.29
C GLY A 399 -5.32 25.93 12.82
N THR A 400 -5.41 26.87 13.74
CA THR A 400 -5.86 28.26 13.49
C THR A 400 -4.71 29.23 13.23
N GLY A 401 -3.47 28.83 13.50
CA GLY A 401 -2.28 29.64 13.25
C GLY A 401 -1.92 29.70 11.75
N ARG A 402 -1.18 30.74 11.38
CA ARG A 402 -0.74 30.94 9.99
C ARG A 402 0.16 29.81 9.51
N ASP A 403 0.97 29.25 10.42
CA ASP A 403 1.93 28.17 10.16
C ASP A 403 1.37 26.78 10.48
N ASP A 404 0.09 26.69 10.88
CA ASP A 404 -0.58 25.43 11.18
C ASP A 404 -1.13 24.80 9.90
N TYR A 405 -0.24 24.27 9.06
CA TYR A 405 -0.62 23.58 7.83
C TYR A 405 0.21 22.33 7.58
N GLY A 406 -0.30 21.47 6.74
CA GLY A 406 0.41 20.31 6.22
C GLY A 406 0.27 20.24 4.70
N LEU A 407 1.34 19.83 4.03
CA LEU A 407 1.34 19.56 2.60
C LEU A 407 1.14 18.07 2.35
N ILE A 408 0.16 17.76 1.52
CA ILE A 408 -0.12 16.39 1.10
C ILE A 408 0.23 16.25 -0.37
N PHE A 409 1.08 15.27 -0.69
CA PHE A 409 1.47 14.92 -2.04
C PHE A 409 1.04 13.49 -2.36
N LYS A 410 0.40 13.28 -3.51
CA LYS A 410 0.03 11.95 -4.00
C LYS A 410 0.57 11.73 -5.42
N GLY A 411 1.31 10.64 -5.60
CA GLY A 411 1.81 10.21 -6.91
C GLY A 411 2.78 11.14 -7.63
N LEU A 412 3.08 12.30 -7.05
CA LEU A 412 4.03 13.29 -7.57
C LEU A 412 5.48 12.87 -7.31
N GLU A 413 6.42 13.55 -7.95
CA GLU A 413 7.85 13.27 -7.88
C GLU A 413 8.39 13.36 -6.45
N SER A 414 7.88 14.32 -5.66
CA SER A 414 8.25 14.56 -4.26
C SER A 414 8.06 13.35 -3.33
N VAL A 415 7.14 12.42 -3.65
CA VAL A 415 6.89 11.20 -2.86
C VAL A 415 7.39 9.92 -3.51
N ARG A 416 8.11 10.02 -4.63
CA ARG A 416 8.62 8.87 -5.38
C ARG A 416 10.09 8.61 -5.08
N SER A 417 10.40 7.39 -4.70
CA SER A 417 11.78 6.95 -4.43
C SER A 417 12.67 6.79 -5.69
N ASP A 418 12.10 6.95 -6.90
CA ASP A 418 12.84 6.89 -8.16
C ASP A 418 13.23 8.27 -8.71
N TRP A 419 13.05 9.32 -7.90
CA TRP A 419 13.51 10.68 -8.16
C TRP A 419 14.62 11.06 -7.20
N SER A 420 15.52 11.97 -7.64
CA SER A 420 16.63 12.47 -6.83
C SER A 420 16.14 13.28 -5.62
N GLN A 421 16.96 13.39 -4.58
CA GLN A 421 16.61 14.15 -3.39
C GLN A 421 16.38 15.63 -3.72
N LEU A 422 17.23 16.22 -4.56
CA LEU A 422 17.07 17.59 -5.05
C LEU A 422 15.70 17.80 -5.71
N ALA A 423 15.30 16.91 -6.65
CA ALA A 423 14.03 17.07 -7.36
C ALA A 423 12.82 16.96 -6.41
N ARG A 424 12.89 16.09 -5.41
CA ARG A 424 11.83 15.93 -4.41
C ARG A 424 11.72 17.17 -3.52
N HIS A 425 12.84 17.65 -3.00
CA HIS A 425 12.90 18.85 -2.16
C HIS A 425 12.47 20.10 -2.92
N PHE A 426 13.01 20.29 -4.12
CA PHE A 426 12.63 21.40 -4.99
C PHE A 426 11.13 21.47 -5.24
N GLN A 427 10.50 20.34 -5.58
CA GLN A 427 9.05 20.29 -5.82
C GLN A 427 8.25 20.60 -4.56
N GLN A 428 8.67 20.11 -3.39
CA GLN A 428 7.99 20.40 -2.12
C GLN A 428 8.03 21.90 -1.80
N VAL A 429 9.20 22.53 -1.82
CA VAL A 429 9.35 23.95 -1.52
C VAL A 429 8.66 24.82 -2.56
N LEU A 430 8.74 24.45 -3.85
CA LEU A 430 8.03 25.19 -4.90
C LEU A 430 6.52 25.21 -4.67
N TYR A 431 5.93 24.05 -4.38
CA TYR A 431 4.48 23.95 -4.17
C TYR A 431 4.05 24.62 -2.88
N GLU A 432 4.86 24.54 -1.83
CA GLU A 432 4.62 25.29 -0.59
C GLU A 432 4.54 26.80 -0.85
N ARG A 433 5.51 27.37 -1.57
CA ARG A 433 5.51 28.77 -1.94
C ARG A 433 4.30 29.16 -2.78
N VAL A 434 3.96 28.35 -3.77
CA VAL A 434 2.77 28.57 -4.62
C VAL A 434 1.48 28.55 -3.79
N PHE A 435 1.30 27.60 -2.88
CA PHE A 435 0.10 27.50 -2.06
C PHE A 435 -0.01 28.59 -0.99
N LEU A 436 1.11 29.15 -0.57
CA LEU A 436 1.17 30.26 0.40
C LEU A 436 1.22 31.64 -0.27
N ASP A 437 1.03 31.71 -1.58
CA ASP A 437 1.13 32.93 -2.39
C ASP A 437 2.47 33.68 -2.17
N GLN A 438 3.57 32.92 -1.97
CA GLN A 438 4.93 33.46 -1.78
C GLN A 438 5.67 33.56 -3.13
N PRO A 439 6.61 34.52 -3.28
CA PRO A 439 7.46 34.61 -4.47
C PRO A 439 8.28 33.33 -4.66
N TYR A 440 8.24 32.74 -5.85
CA TYR A 440 8.95 31.49 -6.16
C TYR A 440 9.99 31.63 -7.29
N GLU A 441 9.92 32.68 -8.11
CA GLU A 441 10.79 32.82 -9.28
C GLU A 441 12.27 32.93 -8.88
N GLU A 442 12.59 33.71 -7.81
CA GLU A 442 13.97 33.86 -7.34
C GLU A 442 14.49 32.54 -6.73
N TYR A 443 13.64 31.81 -6.01
CA TYR A 443 13.97 30.46 -5.52
C TYR A 443 14.33 29.51 -6.67
N VAL A 444 13.52 29.48 -7.74
CA VAL A 444 13.78 28.65 -8.93
C VAL A 444 15.13 29.03 -9.56
N LYS A 445 15.40 30.34 -9.72
CA LYS A 445 16.68 30.82 -10.29
C LYS A 445 17.88 30.47 -9.41
N GLU A 446 17.71 30.55 -8.08
CA GLU A 446 18.76 30.22 -7.12
C GLU A 446 19.10 28.72 -7.21
N VAL A 447 18.10 27.85 -7.16
CA VAL A 447 18.30 26.39 -7.28
C VAL A 447 18.97 26.03 -8.62
N VAL A 448 18.56 26.67 -9.73
CA VAL A 448 19.20 26.45 -11.05
C VAL A 448 20.64 26.89 -11.04
N ARG A 449 20.95 28.05 -10.44
CA ARG A 449 22.33 28.55 -10.31
C ARG A 449 23.18 27.59 -9.48
N ASP A 450 22.68 27.19 -8.32
CA ASP A 450 23.40 26.30 -7.41
C ASP A 450 23.61 24.91 -8.02
N LEU A 451 22.67 24.45 -8.87
CA LEU A 451 22.83 23.23 -9.64
C LEU A 451 23.94 23.33 -10.69
N LEU A 452 24.02 24.49 -11.39
CA LEU A 452 25.08 24.77 -12.37
C LEU A 452 26.46 24.98 -11.70
N ASP A 453 26.45 25.45 -10.45
CA ASP A 453 27.64 25.59 -9.61
C ASP A 453 28.06 24.27 -8.91
N GLU A 454 27.43 23.13 -9.27
CA GLU A 454 27.73 21.77 -8.76
C GLU A 454 27.53 21.62 -7.24
N LYS A 455 26.71 22.47 -6.59
CA LYS A 455 26.48 22.41 -5.13
C LYS A 455 25.60 21.23 -4.66
N PHE A 456 24.91 20.57 -5.59
CA PHE A 456 23.93 19.51 -5.27
C PHE A 456 24.35 18.11 -5.77
N GLU A 457 25.64 17.84 -5.96
CA GLU A 457 26.08 16.56 -6.53
C GLU A 457 25.54 15.35 -5.78
N ASP A 458 25.58 15.35 -4.46
CA ASP A 458 25.07 14.26 -3.63
C ASP A 458 23.54 14.11 -3.70
N GLU A 459 22.82 15.21 -3.87
CA GLU A 459 21.35 15.21 -3.97
C GLU A 459 20.83 14.77 -5.35
N LEU A 460 21.70 14.74 -6.36
CA LEU A 460 21.38 14.22 -7.71
C LEU A 460 21.45 12.68 -7.79
N VAL A 461 21.99 12.03 -6.78
CA VAL A 461 22.13 10.58 -6.76
C VAL A 461 20.76 9.91 -6.74
N LEU A 462 20.59 9.00 -7.69
CA LEU A 462 19.41 8.15 -7.79
C LEU A 462 19.72 6.79 -7.18
N ARG A 463 18.83 6.27 -6.32
CA ARG A 463 18.97 4.95 -5.70
C ARG A 463 17.81 4.05 -6.11
N LYS A 464 18.13 2.87 -6.69
CA LYS A 464 17.09 1.93 -7.12
C LYS A 464 17.48 0.48 -6.91
N ARG A 465 16.48 -0.36 -6.60
CA ARG A 465 16.68 -1.79 -6.41
C ARG A 465 16.52 -2.55 -7.72
N LEU A 466 17.51 -3.39 -8.01
CA LEU A 466 17.42 -4.43 -9.01
C LEU A 466 16.55 -5.57 -8.47
N ARG A 467 15.40 -5.81 -9.09
CA ARG A 467 14.41 -6.80 -8.63
C ARG A 467 14.61 -8.19 -9.22
N ARG A 468 15.44 -8.30 -10.26
CA ARG A 468 15.75 -9.52 -11.02
C ARG A 468 17.24 -9.61 -11.20
N LYS A 469 17.73 -10.77 -11.66
CA LYS A 469 19.11 -10.91 -12.12
C LYS A 469 19.35 -10.00 -13.31
N LEU A 470 20.57 -9.49 -13.47
CA LEU A 470 20.91 -8.57 -14.58
C LEU A 470 20.64 -9.17 -15.96
N VAL A 471 20.83 -10.47 -16.10
CA VAL A 471 20.59 -11.22 -17.35
C VAL A 471 19.13 -11.27 -17.77
N ASP A 472 18.20 -11.13 -16.82
CA ASP A 472 16.76 -11.22 -17.07
C ASP A 472 16.16 -9.92 -17.67
N TYR A 473 16.93 -8.83 -17.70
CA TYR A 473 16.50 -7.56 -18.29
C TYR A 473 16.83 -7.49 -19.79
N VAL A 474 16.01 -8.15 -20.62
CA VAL A 474 16.29 -8.30 -22.06
C VAL A 474 15.59 -7.24 -22.90
N LYS A 475 14.28 -7.00 -22.70
CA LYS A 475 13.46 -6.14 -23.57
C LYS A 475 13.51 -4.65 -23.22
N ASN A 476 13.50 -4.30 -21.95
CA ASN A 476 13.62 -2.93 -21.46
C ASN A 476 14.74 -2.87 -20.44
N VAL A 477 15.78 -2.08 -20.71
CA VAL A 477 16.92 -1.89 -19.82
C VAL A 477 16.82 -0.51 -19.16
N PRO A 478 16.18 -0.42 -17.98
CA PRO A 478 16.04 0.85 -17.27
C PRO A 478 17.39 1.45 -16.86
N PRO A 479 17.48 2.77 -16.58
CA PRO A 479 18.75 3.44 -16.24
C PRO A 479 19.56 2.75 -15.13
N HIS A 480 18.91 2.35 -14.04
CA HIS A 480 19.58 1.65 -12.94
C HIS A 480 20.18 0.28 -13.35
N VAL A 481 19.58 -0.41 -14.32
CA VAL A 481 20.15 -1.67 -14.86
C VAL A 481 21.35 -1.38 -15.74
N GLN A 482 21.31 -0.30 -16.53
CA GLN A 482 22.46 0.13 -17.33
C GLN A 482 23.64 0.49 -16.44
N ALA A 483 23.39 1.27 -15.37
CA ALA A 483 24.42 1.61 -14.40
C ALA A 483 25.00 0.35 -13.71
N ALA A 484 24.14 -0.60 -13.33
CA ALA A 484 24.59 -1.84 -12.71
C ALA A 484 25.45 -2.69 -13.66
N ARG A 485 25.12 -2.74 -14.96
CA ARG A 485 25.95 -3.43 -15.98
C ARG A 485 27.31 -2.76 -16.14
N LYS A 486 27.36 -1.42 -16.15
CA LYS A 486 28.63 -0.67 -16.17
C LYS A 486 29.46 -0.98 -14.91
N ALA A 487 28.81 -1.00 -13.73
CA ALA A 487 29.47 -1.37 -12.48
C ALA A 487 30.08 -2.78 -12.52
N GLU A 488 29.36 -3.77 -13.03
CA GLU A 488 29.85 -5.14 -13.15
C GLU A 488 31.01 -5.24 -14.16
N ALA A 489 30.99 -4.50 -15.26
CA ALA A 489 32.09 -4.44 -16.21
C ALA A 489 33.38 -3.90 -15.55
N ILE A 490 33.29 -2.78 -14.83
CA ILE A 490 34.42 -2.18 -14.08
C ILE A 490 34.95 -3.17 -13.02
N ARG A 491 34.06 -3.86 -12.31
CA ARG A 491 34.43 -4.86 -11.31
C ARG A 491 35.18 -6.04 -11.93
N ALA A 492 34.70 -6.52 -13.08
CA ALA A 492 35.35 -7.61 -13.83
C ALA A 492 36.76 -7.20 -14.29
N GLU A 493 36.94 -5.99 -14.82
CA GLU A 493 38.26 -5.47 -15.20
C GLU A 493 39.20 -5.34 -14.00
N SER A 494 38.65 -5.04 -12.81
CA SER A 494 39.41 -4.94 -11.55
C SER A 494 39.60 -6.29 -10.84
N GLY A 495 39.14 -7.40 -11.40
CA GLY A 495 39.21 -8.73 -10.78
C GLY A 495 38.34 -8.90 -9.52
N LEU A 496 37.36 -8.05 -9.32
CA LEU A 496 36.47 -8.08 -8.16
C LEU A 496 35.29 -9.03 -8.42
N PRO A 497 34.75 -9.69 -7.38
CA PRO A 497 33.59 -10.57 -7.53
C PRO A 497 32.34 -9.76 -7.93
N THR A 498 31.38 -10.40 -8.61
CA THR A 498 30.11 -9.78 -9.01
C THR A 498 29.31 -9.33 -7.77
N LEU A 499 28.64 -8.17 -7.88
CA LEU A 499 27.86 -7.57 -6.81
C LEU A 499 26.37 -7.52 -7.15
N TYR A 500 26.02 -7.26 -8.41
CA TYR A 500 24.66 -6.98 -8.86
C TYR A 500 24.01 -8.13 -9.64
N ASP A 501 24.71 -9.20 -9.93
CA ASP A 501 24.20 -10.34 -10.71
C ASP A 501 22.92 -10.96 -10.15
N SER A 502 22.81 -10.99 -8.82
CA SER A 502 21.64 -11.54 -8.12
C SER A 502 20.62 -10.47 -7.67
N GLY A 503 20.78 -9.24 -8.13
CA GLY A 503 20.00 -8.08 -7.68
C GLY A 503 20.74 -7.28 -6.62
N GLY A 504 20.05 -6.33 -5.99
CA GLY A 504 20.64 -5.44 -4.99
C GLY A 504 20.23 -3.98 -5.19
N TRP A 505 20.77 -3.07 -4.39
CA TRP A 505 20.60 -1.65 -4.55
C TRP A 505 21.76 -1.04 -5.29
N ILE A 506 21.48 -0.18 -6.27
CA ILE A 506 22.49 0.59 -6.97
C ILE A 506 22.22 2.07 -6.83
N GLU A 507 23.27 2.84 -6.56
CA GLU A 507 23.31 4.28 -6.63
C GLU A 507 23.96 4.71 -7.94
N TYR A 508 23.33 5.65 -8.63
CA TYR A 508 23.77 6.08 -9.94
C TYR A 508 23.36 7.53 -10.21
N LEU A 509 24.07 8.15 -11.12
CA LEU A 509 23.77 9.49 -11.65
C LEU A 509 23.44 9.38 -13.14
N ILE A 510 22.65 10.33 -13.62
CA ILE A 510 22.45 10.51 -15.06
C ILE A 510 23.45 11.56 -15.54
N THR A 511 24.37 11.14 -16.37
CA THR A 511 25.40 12.00 -16.99
C THR A 511 25.15 12.18 -18.48
N VAL A 512 25.95 12.97 -19.15
CA VAL A 512 25.94 13.11 -20.61
C VAL A 512 26.21 11.77 -21.33
N ASN A 513 26.90 10.84 -20.64
CA ASN A 513 27.20 9.49 -21.13
C ASN A 513 26.14 8.46 -20.70
N GLY A 514 25.00 8.93 -20.18
CA GLY A 514 23.92 8.10 -19.66
C GLY A 514 24.07 7.73 -18.19
N PRO A 515 23.39 6.66 -17.72
CA PRO A 515 23.44 6.27 -16.32
C PRO A 515 24.83 5.73 -15.94
N GLU A 516 25.41 6.24 -14.86
CA GLU A 516 26.72 5.84 -14.34
C GLU A 516 26.64 5.49 -12.85
N PRO A 517 27.30 4.41 -12.43
CA PRO A 517 27.31 4.01 -11.01
C PRO A 517 28.13 5.01 -10.20
N ARG A 518 27.56 5.51 -9.08
CA ARG A 518 28.20 6.52 -8.21
C ARG A 518 29.60 6.09 -7.73
N GLN A 519 29.70 4.86 -7.25
CA GLN A 519 30.93 4.32 -6.62
C GLN A 519 32.13 4.14 -7.57
N TYR A 520 31.96 4.29 -8.87
CA TYR A 520 33.01 4.17 -9.89
C TYR A 520 33.15 5.43 -10.75
N ARG A 521 32.60 6.54 -10.29
CA ARG A 521 32.82 7.85 -10.92
C ARG A 521 34.23 8.35 -10.55
N GLN A 522 35.06 8.58 -11.53
CA GLN A 522 36.36 9.27 -11.39
C GLN A 522 36.17 10.75 -11.40
#